data_32f24409fcf19a26186afa7c0763ac4c
#
_entry.id   32f24409fcf19a26186afa7c0763ac4c
#
_cell.length_a   1.000
_cell.length_b   1.000
_cell.length_c   1.000
_cell.angle_alpha   90.00
_cell.angle_beta   90.00
_cell.angle_gamma   90.00
#
_symmetry.space_group_name_H-M   'P 1'
#
loop_
_entity.id
_entity.type
_entity.pdbx_description
1 polymer ?
#
loop_
_entity_poly.entity_id
_entity_poly.type
_entity_poly.pdbx_seq_one_letter_code
_entity_poly.pdbx_strand_id
1 'polypeptide(L)'
;MIDSTTSAARKTPIEVAGRSYVVCVPHVETDYIQSNLVKTGRPYEEKMLEAMVSALAPGDLVVDVGANIGNHTLYLAVVGRLQVVAYEPNPELVAGIKASIEANDLAERVVVRAVGVHAKSARGTMADLDATNLGAQSVAVADDEGDFEVVALDDEEFPSRVAALKIDVEGAEIDVLEGAAELIARDRPLLYVECGTLAGYQKVSSWMSRMGYAQTGTYNLTPTHVFRPATGTPEEAEVVAALVAATEEIYRLNSLKRSLRERISEYEKRDRQSAAEKDRPL
;
A
#
# COMPACT_ATOMS: atom_id res chain seq x y z
N MET A 1 24.46 26.76 -7.00
CA MET A 1 25.00 25.68 -6.16
C MET A 1 24.00 25.48 -5.05
N ILE A 2 23.08 24.55 -5.21
CA ILE A 2 22.13 24.14 -4.17
C ILE A 2 22.86 23.04 -3.42
N ASP A 3 23.16 23.32 -2.15
CA ASP A 3 23.85 22.42 -1.24
C ASP A 3 22.92 21.22 -0.95
N SER A 4 23.15 20.12 -1.64
CA SER A 4 22.44 18.86 -1.41
C SER A 4 23.06 18.14 -0.19
N THR A 5 22.85 18.68 0.99
CA THR A 5 22.99 17.89 2.21
C THR A 5 21.82 16.90 2.25
N THR A 6 22.04 15.72 1.66
CA THR A 6 21.19 14.55 1.89
C THR A 6 21.18 14.31 3.40
N SER A 7 20.12 14.72 4.07
CA SER A 7 19.94 14.41 5.49
C SER A 7 19.98 12.90 5.62
N ALA A 8 20.93 12.38 6.40
CA ALA A 8 21.03 10.95 6.62
C ALA A 8 19.68 10.43 7.15
N ALA A 9 19.11 9.42 6.48
CA ALA A 9 17.81 8.86 6.85
C ALA A 9 17.80 8.51 8.34
N ARG A 10 16.78 8.97 9.06
CA ARG A 10 16.61 8.71 10.48
C ARG A 10 16.34 7.23 10.72
N LYS A 11 17.18 6.58 11.51
CA LYS A 11 16.97 5.20 11.96
C LYS A 11 15.91 5.16 13.07
N THR A 12 14.78 4.57 12.80
CA THR A 12 13.66 4.47 13.72
C THR A 12 13.48 3.03 14.18
N PRO A 13 13.70 2.73 15.48
CA PRO A 13 13.45 1.39 16.02
C PRO A 13 11.94 1.12 16.07
N ILE A 14 11.56 -0.08 15.66
CA ILE A 14 10.20 -0.61 15.75
C ILE A 14 10.22 -1.83 16.64
N GLU A 15 9.33 -1.86 17.61
CA GLU A 15 9.17 -2.99 18.52
C GLU A 15 7.77 -3.60 18.40
N VAL A 16 7.70 -4.87 18.05
CA VAL A 16 6.42 -5.57 17.83
C VAL A 16 6.59 -7.08 17.96
N ALA A 17 5.60 -7.76 18.56
CA ALA A 17 5.55 -9.21 18.71
C ALA A 17 6.84 -9.83 19.30
N GLY A 18 7.50 -9.13 20.24
CA GLY A 18 8.76 -9.58 20.87
C GLY A 18 9.97 -9.53 19.94
N ARG A 19 9.88 -8.80 18.82
CA ARG A 19 10.97 -8.54 17.86
C ARG A 19 11.24 -7.05 17.77
N SER A 20 12.47 -6.72 17.40
CA SER A 20 12.89 -5.34 17.11
C SER A 20 13.54 -5.27 15.74
N TYR A 21 13.27 -4.23 14.99
CA TYR A 21 13.93 -3.91 13.73
C TYR A 21 13.98 -2.39 13.51
N VAL A 22 14.77 -1.94 12.54
CA VAL A 22 14.97 -0.53 12.25
C VAL A 22 14.36 -0.18 10.89
N VAL A 23 13.61 0.92 10.84
CA VAL A 23 13.18 1.55 9.59
C VAL A 23 13.96 2.85 9.39
N CYS A 24 14.58 3.01 8.23
CA CYS A 24 15.28 4.22 7.82
C CYS A 24 14.31 5.16 7.13
N VAL A 25 13.96 6.28 7.76
CA VAL A 25 12.93 7.22 7.32
C VAL A 25 13.56 8.56 6.93
N PRO A 26 13.58 8.92 5.61
CA PRO A 26 14.17 10.18 5.13
C PRO A 26 13.23 11.40 5.24
N HIS A 27 11.90 11.22 5.26
CA HIS A 27 10.91 12.29 5.07
C HIS A 27 9.91 12.41 6.24
N VAL A 28 10.38 12.33 7.47
CA VAL A 28 9.54 12.35 8.69
C VAL A 28 8.64 13.58 8.79
N GLU A 29 9.11 14.74 8.29
CA GLU A 29 8.40 16.02 8.41
C GLU A 29 7.23 16.15 7.42
N THR A 30 7.27 15.42 6.31
CA THR A 30 6.32 15.57 5.19
C THR A 30 5.52 14.31 4.88
N ASP A 31 5.96 13.15 5.36
CA ASP A 31 5.31 11.87 5.11
C ASP A 31 4.58 11.36 6.34
N TYR A 32 3.28 11.06 6.18
CA TYR A 32 2.41 10.63 7.28
C TYR A 32 2.84 9.28 7.88
N ILE A 33 3.19 8.31 7.03
CA ILE A 33 3.57 6.95 7.47
C ILE A 33 4.88 7.04 8.25
N GLN A 34 5.89 7.73 7.72
CA GLN A 34 7.18 7.91 8.37
C GLN A 34 7.05 8.66 9.70
N SER A 35 6.24 9.74 9.74
CA SER A 35 5.92 10.46 10.97
C SER A 35 5.25 9.54 12.00
N ASN A 36 4.32 8.69 11.58
CA ASN A 36 3.63 7.74 12.45
C ASN A 36 4.59 6.69 13.03
N LEU A 37 5.47 6.10 12.21
CA LEU A 37 6.50 5.15 12.66
C LEU A 37 7.40 5.75 13.74
N VAL A 38 7.88 6.99 13.51
CA VAL A 38 8.73 7.70 14.49
C VAL A 38 7.99 8.00 15.79
N LYS A 39 6.70 8.34 15.70
CA LYS A 39 5.89 8.77 16.83
C LYS A 39 5.46 7.61 17.72
N THR A 40 5.19 6.47 17.11
CA THR A 40 4.62 5.31 17.81
C THR A 40 5.65 4.25 18.13
N GLY A 41 6.75 4.14 17.38
CA GLY A 41 7.71 3.03 17.43
C GLY A 41 7.07 1.69 17.05
N ARG A 42 5.95 1.73 16.32
CA ARG A 42 5.17 0.55 15.92
C ARG A 42 4.94 0.55 14.41
N PRO A 43 4.74 -0.63 13.78
CA PRO A 43 4.42 -0.70 12.37
C PRO A 43 3.08 -0.02 12.08
N TYR A 44 2.99 0.66 10.96
CA TYR A 44 1.73 1.16 10.44
C TYR A 44 0.89 -0.03 9.95
N GLU A 45 -0.43 0.01 10.19
CA GLU A 45 -1.38 -1.06 9.79
C GLU A 45 -1.10 -2.45 10.42
N GLU A 46 -0.61 -2.46 11.63
CA GLU A 46 -0.16 -3.65 12.36
C GLU A 46 -1.17 -4.81 12.33
N LYS A 47 -2.49 -4.53 12.49
CA LYS A 47 -3.51 -5.60 12.53
C LYS A 47 -3.62 -6.37 11.21
N MET A 48 -3.48 -5.69 10.08
CA MET A 48 -3.44 -6.32 8.78
C MET A 48 -2.19 -7.18 8.63
N LEU A 49 -1.05 -6.65 9.04
CA LEU A 49 0.24 -7.35 8.99
C LEU A 49 0.25 -8.60 9.88
N GLU A 50 -0.32 -8.53 11.08
CA GLU A 50 -0.51 -9.69 11.97
C GLU A 50 -1.37 -10.78 11.30
N ALA A 51 -2.48 -10.38 10.69
CA ALA A 51 -3.35 -11.31 9.97
C ALA A 51 -2.64 -11.95 8.77
N MET A 52 -1.87 -11.16 8.00
CA MET A 52 -1.11 -11.64 6.85
C MET A 52 -0.04 -12.65 7.28
N VAL A 53 0.76 -12.35 8.29
CA VAL A 53 1.78 -13.28 8.82
C VAL A 53 1.14 -14.55 9.39
N SER A 54 -0.01 -14.44 10.05
CA SER A 54 -0.73 -15.60 10.61
C SER A 54 -1.27 -16.56 9.53
N ALA A 55 -1.47 -16.06 8.31
CA ALA A 55 -1.97 -16.85 7.19
C ALA A 55 -0.87 -17.51 6.34
N LEU A 56 0.40 -17.23 6.63
CA LEU A 56 1.57 -17.66 5.84
C LEU A 56 2.55 -18.47 6.70
N ALA A 57 3.34 -19.33 6.03
CA ALA A 57 4.40 -20.07 6.68
C ALA A 57 5.76 -19.34 6.57
N PRO A 58 6.64 -19.42 7.57
CA PRO A 58 8.01 -18.91 7.44
C PRO A 58 8.71 -19.45 6.18
N GLY A 59 9.28 -18.52 5.40
CA GLY A 59 9.93 -18.86 4.12
C GLY A 59 9.01 -18.70 2.90
N ASP A 60 7.70 -18.53 3.08
CA ASP A 60 6.80 -18.22 1.97
C ASP A 60 7.21 -16.91 1.27
N LEU A 61 7.02 -16.87 -0.05
CA LEU A 61 7.31 -15.70 -0.85
C LEU A 61 6.09 -14.75 -0.91
N VAL A 62 6.34 -13.50 -0.57
CA VAL A 62 5.39 -12.41 -0.70
C VAL A 62 5.89 -11.40 -1.71
N VAL A 63 5.00 -10.94 -2.57
CA VAL A 63 5.23 -9.79 -3.45
C VAL A 63 4.50 -8.57 -2.86
N ASP A 64 5.25 -7.49 -2.60
CA ASP A 64 4.76 -6.23 -2.02
C ASP A 64 4.85 -5.13 -3.09
N VAL A 65 3.74 -4.83 -3.75
CA VAL A 65 3.64 -3.79 -4.80
C VAL A 65 3.18 -2.48 -4.18
N GLY A 66 3.97 -1.42 -4.40
CA GLY A 66 3.83 -0.15 -3.69
C GLY A 66 4.41 -0.26 -2.28
N ALA A 67 5.69 -0.64 -2.18
CA ALA A 67 6.33 -0.88 -0.89
C ALA A 67 6.57 0.38 -0.06
N ASN A 68 6.50 1.57 -0.68
CA ASN A 68 6.72 2.86 -0.03
C ASN A 68 8.06 2.86 0.75
N ILE A 69 8.07 3.24 2.02
CA ILE A 69 9.28 3.21 2.87
C ILE A 69 9.65 1.80 3.37
N GLY A 70 8.91 0.77 2.97
CA GLY A 70 9.16 -0.62 3.37
C GLY A 70 8.55 -1.01 4.71
N ASN A 71 7.58 -0.28 5.22
CA ASN A 71 6.89 -0.61 6.47
C ASN A 71 6.34 -2.05 6.48
N HIS A 72 5.61 -2.44 5.44
CA HIS A 72 5.07 -3.80 5.30
C HIS A 72 6.17 -4.81 4.98
N THR A 73 7.02 -4.51 4.00
CA THR A 73 8.17 -5.34 3.59
C THR A 73 9.01 -5.79 4.79
N LEU A 74 9.42 -4.86 5.65
CA LEU A 74 10.28 -5.16 6.80
C LEU A 74 9.56 -5.98 7.86
N TYR A 75 8.30 -5.66 8.14
CA TYR A 75 7.49 -6.46 9.07
C TYR A 75 7.35 -7.90 8.61
N LEU A 76 7.01 -8.11 7.34
CA LEU A 76 6.86 -9.44 6.73
C LEU A 76 8.17 -10.24 6.81
N ALA A 77 9.29 -9.60 6.51
CA ALA A 77 10.62 -10.25 6.54
C ALA A 77 11.09 -10.56 7.96
N VAL A 78 10.89 -9.66 8.94
CA VAL A 78 11.39 -9.82 10.32
C VAL A 78 10.43 -10.64 11.18
N VAL A 79 9.16 -10.24 11.23
CA VAL A 79 8.17 -10.87 12.11
C VAL A 79 7.68 -12.17 11.49
N GLY A 80 7.29 -12.15 10.21
CA GLY A 80 6.82 -13.31 9.46
C GLY A 80 7.92 -14.28 9.07
N ARG A 81 9.19 -13.83 9.01
CA ARG A 81 10.31 -14.61 8.46
C ARG A 81 10.07 -15.02 7.00
N LEU A 82 9.38 -14.17 6.26
CA LEU A 82 8.97 -14.38 4.87
C LEU A 82 10.08 -13.92 3.92
N GLN A 83 10.09 -14.46 2.72
CA GLN A 83 10.83 -13.90 1.58
C GLN A 83 9.96 -12.80 0.97
N VAL A 84 10.54 -11.65 0.63
CA VAL A 84 9.78 -10.53 0.09
C VAL A 84 10.45 -9.98 -1.16
N VAL A 85 9.69 -9.84 -2.24
CA VAL A 85 10.05 -9.02 -3.40
C VAL A 85 9.21 -7.75 -3.35
N ALA A 86 9.87 -6.63 -3.13
CA ALA A 86 9.24 -5.32 -2.96
C ALA A 86 9.42 -4.47 -4.22
N TYR A 87 8.34 -3.91 -4.74
CA TYR A 87 8.32 -3.02 -5.90
C TYR A 87 7.99 -1.61 -5.45
N GLU A 88 8.89 -0.66 -5.77
CA GLU A 88 8.73 0.75 -5.45
C GLU A 88 9.49 1.57 -6.51
N PRO A 89 8.82 2.44 -7.30
CA PRO A 89 9.49 3.22 -8.33
C PRO A 89 10.22 4.45 -7.81
N ASN A 90 9.81 5.03 -6.67
CA ASN A 90 10.39 6.26 -6.14
C ASN A 90 11.81 6.00 -5.60
N PRO A 91 12.87 6.62 -6.19
CA PRO A 91 14.25 6.33 -5.83
C PRO A 91 14.62 6.73 -4.39
N GLU A 92 13.95 7.73 -3.80
CA GLU A 92 14.20 8.16 -2.43
C GLU A 92 13.64 7.14 -1.43
N LEU A 93 12.45 6.60 -1.70
CA LEU A 93 11.83 5.53 -0.90
C LEU A 93 12.63 4.23 -1.04
N VAL A 94 13.05 3.88 -2.25
CA VAL A 94 13.95 2.72 -2.50
C VAL A 94 15.24 2.83 -1.72
N ALA A 95 15.85 4.01 -1.65
CA ALA A 95 17.05 4.22 -0.85
C ALA A 95 16.80 3.98 0.65
N GLY A 96 15.65 4.43 1.17
CA GLY A 96 15.22 4.17 2.54
C GLY A 96 14.99 2.68 2.83
N ILE A 97 14.34 1.95 1.91
CA ILE A 97 14.14 0.50 2.03
C ILE A 97 15.50 -0.22 2.05
N LYS A 98 16.40 0.08 1.12
CA LYS A 98 17.73 -0.54 1.03
C LYS A 98 18.54 -0.30 2.30
N ALA A 99 18.55 0.94 2.83
CA ALA A 99 19.20 1.26 4.09
C ALA A 99 18.59 0.48 5.28
N SER A 100 17.28 0.25 5.26
CA SER A 100 16.59 -0.55 6.27
C SER A 100 16.93 -2.03 6.17
N ILE A 101 17.03 -2.58 4.95
CA ILE A 101 17.47 -3.96 4.70
C ILE A 101 18.88 -4.19 5.26
N GLU A 102 19.82 -3.28 4.97
CA GLU A 102 21.18 -3.35 5.49
C GLU A 102 21.23 -3.26 7.02
N ALA A 103 20.46 -2.32 7.60
CA ALA A 103 20.42 -2.13 9.06
C ALA A 103 19.85 -3.33 9.84
N ASN A 104 19.15 -4.26 9.18
CA ASN A 104 18.50 -5.43 9.78
C ASN A 104 19.07 -6.77 9.27
N ASP A 105 20.14 -6.76 8.47
CA ASP A 105 20.73 -7.98 7.86
C ASP A 105 19.71 -8.81 7.04
N LEU A 106 18.87 -8.14 6.24
CA LEU A 106 17.78 -8.79 5.51
C LEU A 106 18.08 -9.05 4.01
N ALA A 107 19.32 -8.88 3.55
CA ALA A 107 19.69 -9.01 2.14
C ALA A 107 19.37 -10.38 1.52
N GLU A 108 19.34 -11.45 2.32
CA GLU A 108 18.97 -12.80 1.86
C GLU A 108 17.45 -13.05 1.81
N ARG A 109 16.64 -12.12 2.36
CA ARG A 109 15.18 -12.27 2.47
C ARG A 109 14.39 -11.26 1.68
N VAL A 110 14.97 -10.10 1.41
CA VAL A 110 14.28 -8.99 0.77
C VAL A 110 15.01 -8.56 -0.48
N VAL A 111 14.31 -8.61 -1.59
CA VAL A 111 14.75 -8.06 -2.88
C VAL A 111 13.92 -6.81 -3.18
N VAL A 112 14.58 -5.69 -3.50
CA VAL A 112 13.91 -4.45 -3.89
C VAL A 112 14.08 -4.22 -5.39
N ARG A 113 12.96 -4.10 -6.09
CA ARG A 113 12.87 -3.74 -7.49
C ARG A 113 12.48 -2.26 -7.58
N ALA A 114 13.41 -1.43 -8.07
CA ALA A 114 13.22 0.01 -8.23
C ALA A 114 12.44 0.33 -9.51
N VAL A 115 11.26 -0.27 -9.67
CA VAL A 115 10.39 -0.17 -10.86
C VAL A 115 8.93 -0.08 -10.44
N GLY A 116 8.08 0.54 -11.29
CA GLY A 116 6.64 0.49 -11.12
C GLY A 116 6.05 -0.86 -11.57
N VAL A 117 4.80 -1.13 -11.21
CA VAL A 117 4.07 -2.30 -11.68
C VAL A 117 2.76 -1.86 -12.34
N HIS A 118 2.45 -2.43 -13.52
CA HIS A 118 1.25 -2.11 -14.28
C HIS A 118 0.83 -3.30 -15.16
N ALA A 119 -0.21 -3.12 -15.97
CA ALA A 119 -0.73 -4.18 -16.86
C ALA A 119 0.26 -4.65 -17.94
N LYS A 120 1.25 -3.83 -18.29
CA LYS A 120 2.26 -4.13 -19.33
C LYS A 120 3.58 -3.49 -18.96
N SER A 121 4.66 -4.15 -19.35
CA SER A 121 6.00 -3.59 -19.25
C SER A 121 6.17 -2.40 -20.20
N ALA A 122 6.57 -1.24 -19.66
CA ALA A 122 6.62 0.05 -20.32
C ALA A 122 7.54 1.02 -19.60
N ARG A 123 7.52 2.30 -20.01
CA ARG A 123 8.04 3.42 -19.22
C ARG A 123 6.89 4.09 -18.48
N GLY A 124 7.17 4.65 -17.32
CA GLY A 124 6.17 5.33 -16.49
C GLY A 124 6.65 6.66 -15.93
N THR A 125 5.69 7.46 -15.51
CA THR A 125 5.91 8.72 -14.79
C THR A 125 5.13 8.68 -13.48
N MET A 126 5.62 9.42 -12.47
CA MET A 126 4.85 9.60 -11.24
C MET A 126 3.80 10.68 -11.46
N ALA A 127 2.55 10.33 -11.22
CA ALA A 127 1.46 11.31 -11.16
C ALA A 127 1.31 11.78 -9.71
N ASP A 128 1.54 13.06 -9.45
CA ASP A 128 1.35 13.66 -8.14
C ASP A 128 -0.14 13.81 -7.85
N LEU A 129 -0.68 12.93 -7.00
CA LEU A 129 -2.03 13.07 -6.46
C LEU A 129 -2.07 14.06 -5.29
N ASP A 130 -0.97 14.16 -4.54
CA ASP A 130 -0.75 15.13 -3.47
C ASP A 130 0.75 15.42 -3.36
N ALA A 131 1.19 16.60 -3.80
CA ALA A 131 2.60 17.03 -3.76
C ALA A 131 3.19 17.12 -2.34
N THR A 132 2.37 17.00 -1.30
CA THR A 132 2.79 17.04 0.11
C THR A 132 2.95 15.64 0.72
N ASN A 133 2.57 14.56 0.02
CA ASN A 133 2.66 13.18 0.50
C ASN A 133 3.30 12.27 -0.55
N LEU A 134 4.57 11.94 -0.35
CA LEU A 134 5.33 11.05 -1.26
C LEU A 134 4.72 9.64 -1.38
N GLY A 135 3.97 9.20 -0.37
CA GLY A 135 3.28 7.91 -0.39
C GLY A 135 1.98 7.89 -1.20
N ALA A 136 1.45 9.07 -1.62
CA ALA A 136 0.21 9.19 -2.39
C ALA A 136 0.49 9.47 -3.88
N GLN A 137 1.51 8.84 -4.44
CA GLN A 137 1.87 8.96 -5.84
C GLN A 137 1.40 7.73 -6.61
N SER A 138 0.71 7.92 -7.74
CA SER A 138 0.34 6.82 -8.64
C SER A 138 1.27 6.74 -9.84
N VAL A 139 1.43 5.52 -10.35
CA VAL A 139 2.17 5.26 -11.59
C VAL A 139 1.24 5.50 -12.79
N ALA A 140 1.65 6.38 -13.69
CA ALA A 140 1.02 6.53 -14.99
C ALA A 140 1.96 5.97 -16.07
N VAL A 141 1.44 5.12 -16.94
CA VAL A 141 2.20 4.64 -18.10
C VAL A 141 2.35 5.76 -19.09
N ALA A 142 3.60 6.05 -19.46
CA ALA A 142 3.94 6.94 -20.56
C ALA A 142 4.52 6.10 -21.70
N ASP A 143 4.17 6.44 -22.93
CA ASP A 143 4.78 5.77 -24.07
C ASP A 143 6.31 5.96 -24.08
N ASP A 144 7.13 6.27 -24.76
CA ASP A 144 8.60 6.22 -24.73
C ASP A 144 9.33 7.24 -23.82
N GLU A 145 8.66 8.17 -23.15
CA GLU A 145 9.27 9.29 -22.41
C GLU A 145 9.12 9.22 -20.86
N GLY A 146 8.89 8.04 -20.29
CA GLY A 146 8.74 7.89 -18.83
C GLY A 146 10.05 8.03 -18.04
N ASP A 147 9.94 8.42 -16.76
CA ASP A 147 11.07 8.66 -15.87
C ASP A 147 11.68 7.36 -15.33
N PHE A 148 10.90 6.28 -15.23
CA PHE A 148 11.30 4.99 -14.69
C PHE A 148 10.70 3.81 -15.47
N GLU A 149 11.22 2.63 -15.20
CA GLU A 149 10.73 1.37 -15.75
C GLU A 149 9.46 0.90 -15.05
N VAL A 150 8.53 0.35 -15.82
CA VAL A 150 7.30 -0.28 -15.34
C VAL A 150 7.26 -1.70 -15.90
N VAL A 151 6.91 -2.67 -15.05
CA VAL A 151 6.85 -4.09 -15.42
C VAL A 151 5.47 -4.68 -15.20
N ALA A 152 5.11 -5.69 -15.98
CA ALA A 152 4.03 -6.60 -15.62
C ALA A 152 4.60 -7.72 -14.75
N LEU A 153 3.89 -8.14 -13.71
CA LEU A 153 4.36 -9.23 -12.84
C LEU A 153 4.40 -10.58 -13.58
N ASP A 154 3.61 -10.71 -14.64
CA ASP A 154 3.62 -11.90 -15.50
C ASP A 154 4.92 -12.02 -16.32
N ASP A 155 5.64 -10.92 -16.54
CA ASP A 155 6.95 -10.88 -17.21
C ASP A 155 8.12 -11.12 -16.22
N GLU A 156 7.86 -11.21 -14.90
CA GLU A 156 8.88 -11.37 -13.86
C GLU A 156 9.08 -12.83 -13.46
N GLU A 157 10.33 -13.19 -13.18
CA GLU A 157 10.67 -14.51 -12.64
C GLU A 157 10.78 -14.46 -11.11
N PHE A 158 10.06 -15.34 -10.42
CA PHE A 158 10.11 -15.47 -8.97
C PHE A 158 10.84 -16.73 -8.53
N PRO A 159 11.62 -16.68 -7.44
CA PRO A 159 12.44 -17.81 -6.99
C PRO A 159 11.61 -19.02 -6.49
N SER A 160 10.34 -18.80 -6.18
CA SER A 160 9.40 -19.81 -5.72
C SER A 160 7.96 -19.37 -6.00
N ARG A 161 6.99 -20.25 -5.69
CA ARG A 161 5.58 -19.91 -5.73
C ARG A 161 5.28 -18.67 -4.88
N VAL A 162 4.57 -17.71 -5.42
CA VAL A 162 4.08 -16.54 -4.68
C VAL A 162 2.91 -16.96 -3.79
N ALA A 163 3.09 -16.87 -2.49
CA ALA A 163 2.08 -17.26 -1.50
C ALA A 163 1.11 -16.11 -1.19
N ALA A 164 1.58 -14.87 -1.26
CA ALA A 164 0.73 -13.68 -1.12
C ALA A 164 1.23 -12.54 -2.02
N LEU A 165 0.28 -11.72 -2.50
CA LEU A 165 0.52 -10.51 -3.26
C LEU A 165 -0.23 -9.36 -2.58
N LYS A 166 0.49 -8.34 -2.11
CA LYS A 166 -0.08 -7.08 -1.63
C LYS A 166 0.03 -6.05 -2.75
N ILE A 167 -1.05 -5.31 -2.98
CA ILE A 167 -1.16 -4.24 -3.99
C ILE A 167 -1.69 -2.99 -3.31
N ASP A 168 -0.92 -1.91 -3.38
CA ASP A 168 -1.22 -0.62 -2.81
C ASP A 168 -0.50 0.44 -3.67
N VAL A 169 -1.18 0.89 -4.72
CA VAL A 169 -0.61 1.66 -5.83
C VAL A 169 -1.45 2.88 -6.21
N GLU A 170 -2.28 3.35 -5.26
CA GLU A 170 -3.00 4.63 -5.34
C GLU A 170 -3.81 4.81 -6.64
N GLY A 171 -4.60 3.79 -7.00
CA GLY A 171 -5.58 3.85 -8.09
C GLY A 171 -5.27 3.01 -9.33
N ALA A 172 -4.09 2.39 -9.40
CA ALA A 172 -3.69 1.50 -10.50
C ALA A 172 -3.87 0.00 -10.17
N GLU A 173 -4.68 -0.35 -9.16
CA GLU A 173 -4.83 -1.72 -8.65
C GLU A 173 -5.30 -2.69 -9.74
N ILE A 174 -6.22 -2.27 -10.60
CA ILE A 174 -6.72 -3.10 -11.71
C ILE A 174 -5.63 -3.36 -12.73
N ASP A 175 -4.82 -2.35 -13.06
CA ASP A 175 -3.71 -2.51 -14.00
C ASP A 175 -2.66 -3.49 -13.47
N VAL A 176 -2.34 -3.42 -12.18
CA VAL A 176 -1.44 -4.39 -11.53
C VAL A 176 -2.04 -5.79 -11.56
N LEU A 177 -3.33 -5.94 -11.27
CA LEU A 177 -4.02 -7.25 -11.31
C LEU A 177 -4.07 -7.83 -12.72
N GLU A 178 -4.26 -7.01 -13.75
CA GLU A 178 -4.21 -7.43 -15.14
C GLU A 178 -2.81 -7.89 -15.56
N GLY A 179 -1.76 -7.18 -15.10
CA GLY A 179 -0.36 -7.55 -15.34
C GLY A 179 0.17 -8.69 -14.47
N ALA A 180 -0.67 -9.24 -13.59
CA ALA A 180 -0.38 -10.37 -12.71
C ALA A 180 -1.35 -11.55 -12.94
N ALA A 181 -2.15 -11.52 -14.01
CA ALA A 181 -3.24 -12.48 -14.18
C ALA A 181 -2.76 -13.94 -14.32
N GLU A 182 -1.67 -14.16 -15.05
CA GLU A 182 -1.08 -15.49 -15.23
C GLU A 182 -0.42 -15.99 -13.93
N LEU A 183 0.33 -15.12 -13.23
CA LEU A 183 0.88 -15.39 -11.90
C LEU A 183 -0.21 -15.77 -10.90
N ILE A 184 -1.30 -14.98 -10.83
CA ILE A 184 -2.42 -15.23 -9.93
C ILE A 184 -3.15 -16.53 -10.27
N ALA A 185 -3.33 -16.83 -11.55
CA ALA A 185 -3.95 -18.08 -12.00
C ALA A 185 -3.07 -19.30 -11.66
N ARG A 186 -1.74 -19.18 -11.83
CA ARG A 186 -0.76 -20.25 -11.60
C ARG A 186 -0.56 -20.53 -10.10
N ASP A 187 -0.26 -19.47 -9.33
CA ASP A 187 0.19 -19.59 -7.96
C ASP A 187 -0.94 -19.55 -6.93
N ARG A 188 -2.10 -18.98 -7.30
CA ARG A 188 -3.28 -18.85 -6.42
C ARG A 188 -2.91 -18.22 -5.07
N PRO A 189 -2.24 -17.05 -5.03
CA PRO A 189 -1.80 -16.41 -3.80
C PRO A 189 -2.98 -15.87 -2.97
N LEU A 190 -2.74 -15.58 -1.70
CA LEU A 190 -3.58 -14.64 -0.96
C LEU A 190 -3.38 -13.23 -1.53
N LEU A 191 -4.46 -12.48 -1.72
CA LEU A 191 -4.41 -11.15 -2.29
C LEU A 191 -4.86 -10.11 -1.26
N TYR A 192 -4.03 -9.08 -1.07
CA TYR A 192 -4.29 -7.92 -0.23
C TYR A 192 -4.29 -6.70 -1.13
N VAL A 193 -5.45 -6.09 -1.36
CA VAL A 193 -5.59 -4.99 -2.32
C VAL A 193 -6.21 -3.78 -1.63
N GLU A 194 -5.44 -2.68 -1.57
CA GLU A 194 -5.97 -1.42 -1.10
C GLU A 194 -6.83 -0.77 -2.19
N CYS A 195 -7.98 -0.22 -1.80
CA CYS A 195 -8.85 0.50 -2.71
C CYS A 195 -9.27 1.82 -2.05
N GLY A 196 -8.79 2.94 -2.56
CA GLY A 196 -9.12 4.28 -2.03
C GLY A 196 -10.56 4.73 -2.29
N THR A 197 -11.27 4.11 -3.26
CA THR A 197 -12.60 4.52 -3.69
C THR A 197 -13.55 3.34 -3.85
N LEU A 198 -14.87 3.60 -3.69
CA LEU A 198 -15.91 2.59 -3.96
C LEU A 198 -15.84 2.06 -5.41
N ALA A 199 -15.60 2.95 -6.38
CA ALA A 199 -15.52 2.56 -7.78
C ALA A 199 -14.30 1.65 -8.05
N GLY A 200 -13.15 1.94 -7.44
CA GLY A 200 -11.96 1.07 -7.48
C GLY A 200 -12.27 -0.30 -6.87
N TYR A 201 -12.84 -0.31 -5.67
CA TYR A 201 -13.26 -1.55 -5.01
C TYR A 201 -14.20 -2.40 -5.87
N GLN A 202 -15.22 -1.80 -6.47
CA GLN A 202 -16.18 -2.55 -7.31
C GLN A 202 -15.53 -3.18 -8.53
N LYS A 203 -14.56 -2.48 -9.16
CA LYS A 203 -13.76 -3.04 -10.26
C LYS A 203 -12.92 -4.23 -9.78
N VAL A 204 -12.18 -4.05 -8.68
CA VAL A 204 -11.34 -5.10 -8.07
C VAL A 204 -12.18 -6.30 -7.67
N SER A 205 -13.29 -6.11 -6.94
CA SER A 205 -14.19 -7.19 -6.50
C SER A 205 -14.77 -7.97 -7.69
N SER A 206 -15.16 -7.26 -8.75
CA SER A 206 -15.66 -7.89 -9.98
C SER A 206 -14.56 -8.70 -10.69
N TRP A 207 -13.34 -8.18 -10.76
CA TRP A 207 -12.19 -8.88 -11.34
C TRP A 207 -11.86 -10.14 -10.53
N MET A 208 -11.79 -10.04 -9.20
CA MET A 208 -11.54 -11.14 -8.28
C MET A 208 -12.55 -12.28 -8.43
N SER A 209 -13.84 -11.92 -8.53
CA SER A 209 -14.90 -12.91 -8.75
C SER A 209 -14.71 -13.69 -10.07
N ARG A 210 -14.33 -13.00 -11.16
CA ARG A 210 -14.03 -13.67 -12.45
C ARG A 210 -12.81 -14.60 -12.36
N MET A 211 -11.83 -14.25 -11.53
CA MET A 211 -10.62 -15.08 -11.28
C MET A 211 -10.86 -16.21 -10.28
N GLY A 212 -12.10 -16.37 -9.78
CA GLY A 212 -12.46 -17.40 -8.81
C GLY A 212 -11.87 -17.14 -7.43
N TYR A 213 -11.92 -15.89 -6.98
CA TYR A 213 -11.53 -15.45 -5.64
C TYR A 213 -12.74 -14.96 -4.86
N ALA A 214 -12.70 -15.19 -3.55
CA ALA A 214 -13.69 -14.76 -2.57
C ALA A 214 -13.08 -13.75 -1.61
N GLN A 215 -13.78 -12.65 -1.35
CA GLN A 215 -13.38 -11.71 -0.30
C GLN A 215 -13.59 -12.34 1.07
N THR A 216 -12.59 -12.20 1.96
CA THR A 216 -12.61 -12.80 3.30
C THR A 216 -12.40 -11.80 4.43
N GLY A 217 -12.01 -10.56 4.12
CA GLY A 217 -11.80 -9.54 5.13
C GLY A 217 -11.55 -8.16 4.53
N THR A 218 -11.55 -7.17 5.42
CA THR A 218 -11.19 -5.78 5.12
C THR A 218 -10.47 -5.21 6.33
N TYR A 219 -9.37 -4.52 6.10
CA TYR A 219 -8.55 -3.88 7.11
C TYR A 219 -8.36 -2.39 6.77
N ASN A 220 -7.77 -1.66 7.71
CA ASN A 220 -7.26 -0.30 7.57
C ASN A 220 -8.32 0.80 7.36
N LEU A 221 -7.87 2.06 7.49
CA LEU A 221 -8.72 3.24 7.30
C LEU A 221 -9.00 3.49 5.82
N THR A 222 -7.95 3.46 4.97
CA THR A 222 -8.09 3.22 3.54
C THR A 222 -8.24 1.72 3.39
N PRO A 223 -9.39 1.24 2.90
CA PRO A 223 -9.69 -0.18 3.00
C PRO A 223 -8.76 -1.05 2.15
N THR A 224 -8.05 -1.96 2.81
CA THR A 224 -7.34 -3.07 2.17
C THR A 224 -8.19 -4.33 2.27
N HIS A 225 -8.59 -4.86 1.13
CA HIS A 225 -9.45 -6.04 1.02
C HIS A 225 -8.61 -7.30 0.86
N VAL A 226 -9.01 -8.36 1.56
CA VAL A 226 -8.37 -9.67 1.50
C VAL A 226 -9.20 -10.63 0.67
N PHE A 227 -8.56 -11.23 -0.33
CA PHE A 227 -9.18 -12.23 -1.18
C PHE A 227 -8.37 -13.52 -1.14
N ARG A 228 -9.08 -14.66 -1.19
CA ARG A 228 -8.49 -15.98 -1.31
C ARG A 228 -9.15 -16.78 -2.44
N PRO A 229 -8.51 -17.83 -2.94
CA PRO A 229 -9.17 -18.76 -3.86
C PRO A 229 -10.51 -19.23 -3.31
N ALA A 230 -11.58 -19.05 -4.08
CA ALA A 230 -12.92 -19.44 -3.66
C ALA A 230 -13.06 -20.95 -3.57
N THR A 231 -13.83 -21.44 -2.60
CA THR A 231 -14.18 -22.85 -2.45
C THR A 231 -15.39 -23.22 -3.31
N GLY A 232 -16.19 -22.23 -3.71
CA GLY A 232 -17.36 -22.39 -4.55
C GLY A 232 -18.55 -23.00 -3.82
N THR A 233 -18.56 -22.99 -2.48
CA THR A 233 -19.72 -23.49 -1.71
C THR A 233 -20.83 -22.45 -1.63
N PRO A 234 -22.12 -22.87 -1.52
CA PRO A 234 -23.22 -21.93 -1.33
C PRO A 234 -23.07 -21.06 -0.08
N GLU A 235 -22.59 -21.63 1.02
CA GLU A 235 -22.34 -20.93 2.28
C GLU A 235 -21.28 -19.84 2.12
N GLU A 236 -20.20 -20.12 1.38
CA GLU A 236 -19.20 -19.11 1.06
C GLU A 236 -19.81 -17.96 0.23
N ALA A 237 -20.63 -18.28 -0.76
CA ALA A 237 -21.28 -17.28 -1.61
C ALA A 237 -22.16 -16.31 -0.80
N GLU A 238 -22.92 -16.82 0.19
CA GLU A 238 -23.73 -15.99 1.09
C GLU A 238 -22.86 -15.07 1.97
N VAL A 239 -21.78 -15.60 2.54
CA VAL A 239 -20.84 -14.82 3.36
C VAL A 239 -20.17 -13.74 2.53
N VAL A 240 -19.71 -14.07 1.33
CA VAL A 240 -19.07 -13.10 0.41
C VAL A 240 -20.07 -12.00 0.02
N ALA A 241 -21.30 -12.34 -0.32
CA ALA A 241 -22.31 -11.34 -0.66
C ALA A 241 -22.59 -10.37 0.51
N ALA A 242 -22.69 -10.88 1.73
CA ALA A 242 -22.87 -10.06 2.92
C ALA A 242 -21.66 -9.15 3.18
N LEU A 243 -20.44 -9.67 3.01
CA LEU A 243 -19.20 -8.92 3.20
C LEU A 243 -19.03 -7.82 2.15
N VAL A 244 -19.34 -8.09 0.89
CA VAL A 244 -19.34 -7.09 -0.20
C VAL A 244 -20.31 -5.96 0.11
N ALA A 245 -21.56 -6.28 0.49
CA ALA A 245 -22.57 -5.28 0.84
C ALA A 245 -22.13 -4.41 2.04
N ALA A 246 -21.57 -5.02 3.08
CA ALA A 246 -21.02 -4.30 4.23
C ALA A 246 -19.85 -3.40 3.85
N THR A 247 -18.98 -3.85 2.96
CA THR A 247 -17.85 -3.08 2.45
C THR A 247 -18.30 -1.85 1.66
N GLU A 248 -19.30 -2.01 0.77
CA GLU A 248 -19.86 -0.87 0.03
C GLU A 248 -20.48 0.18 0.95
N GLU A 249 -21.13 -0.25 2.03
CA GLU A 249 -21.69 0.67 3.02
C GLU A 249 -20.58 1.42 3.78
N ILE A 250 -19.46 0.78 4.11
CA ILE A 250 -18.29 1.43 4.70
C ILE A 250 -17.79 2.58 3.81
N TYR A 251 -17.67 2.35 2.50
CA TYR A 251 -17.28 3.41 1.56
C TYR A 251 -18.26 4.59 1.53
N ARG A 252 -19.57 4.30 1.53
CA ARG A 252 -20.62 5.34 1.56
C ARG A 252 -20.52 6.17 2.84
N LEU A 253 -20.36 5.51 3.99
CA LEU A 253 -20.22 6.18 5.29
C LEU A 253 -18.94 7.00 5.37
N ASN A 254 -17.82 6.51 4.85
CA ASN A 254 -16.55 7.24 4.80
C ASN A 254 -16.67 8.49 3.90
N SER A 255 -17.33 8.39 2.76
CA SER A 255 -17.59 9.53 1.87
C SER A 255 -18.46 10.59 2.57
N LEU A 256 -19.53 10.18 3.23
CA LEU A 256 -20.41 11.08 4.00
C LEU A 256 -19.63 11.77 5.13
N LYS A 257 -18.81 11.03 5.88
CA LYS A 257 -17.95 11.56 6.94
C LYS A 257 -16.98 12.62 6.41
N ARG A 258 -16.37 12.39 5.23
CA ARG A 258 -15.48 13.35 4.56
C ARG A 258 -16.23 14.64 4.23
N SER A 259 -17.38 14.54 3.54
CA SER A 259 -18.21 15.67 3.18
C SER A 259 -18.68 16.49 4.39
N LEU A 260 -19.05 15.83 5.48
CA LEU A 260 -19.43 16.53 6.72
C LEU A 260 -18.25 17.28 7.34
N ARG A 261 -17.04 16.70 7.34
CA ARG A 261 -15.83 17.37 7.85
C ARG A 261 -15.46 18.60 7.02
N GLU A 262 -15.55 18.52 5.70
CA GLU A 262 -15.33 19.66 4.80
C GLU A 262 -16.31 20.80 5.10
N ARG A 263 -17.60 20.48 5.21
CA ARG A 263 -18.64 21.47 5.58
C ARG A 263 -18.37 22.11 6.94
N ILE A 264 -18.02 21.33 7.95
CA ILE A 264 -17.66 21.85 9.29
C ILE A 264 -16.48 22.82 9.16
N SER A 265 -15.42 22.43 8.45
CA SER A 265 -14.23 23.28 8.24
C SER A 265 -14.58 24.60 7.53
N GLU A 266 -15.48 24.55 6.55
CA GLU A 266 -15.97 25.76 5.88
C GLU A 266 -16.76 26.69 6.82
N TYR A 267 -17.62 26.12 7.68
CA TYR A 267 -18.34 26.90 8.70
C TYR A 267 -17.37 27.57 9.67
N GLU A 268 -16.39 26.83 10.18
CA GLU A 268 -15.38 27.39 11.10
C GLU A 268 -14.54 28.50 10.45
N LYS A 269 -14.18 28.36 9.17
CA LYS A 269 -13.48 29.41 8.42
C LYS A 269 -14.32 30.68 8.28
N ARG A 270 -15.61 30.56 7.93
CA ARG A 270 -16.54 31.69 7.81
C ARG A 270 -16.76 32.39 9.15
N ASP A 271 -16.90 31.64 10.23
CA ASP A 271 -17.09 32.17 11.57
C ASP A 271 -15.87 33.00 12.03
N ARG A 272 -14.65 32.48 11.80
CA ARG A 272 -13.39 33.19 12.07
C ARG A 272 -13.25 34.47 11.24
N GLN A 273 -13.65 34.45 9.98
CA GLN A 273 -13.61 35.63 9.11
C GLN A 273 -14.62 36.70 9.59
N SER A 274 -15.83 36.29 9.94
CA SER A 274 -16.87 37.19 10.47
C SER A 274 -16.50 37.80 11.83
N ALA A 275 -15.80 37.02 12.69
CA ALA A 275 -15.27 37.55 13.95
C ALA A 275 -14.16 38.57 13.73
N ALA A 276 -13.23 38.31 12.82
CA ALA A 276 -12.13 39.22 12.47
C ALA A 276 -12.61 40.53 11.81
N GLU A 277 -13.72 40.50 11.08
CA GLU A 277 -14.33 41.70 10.51
C GLU A 277 -14.99 42.57 11.56
N LYS A 278 -15.57 41.99 12.61
CA LYS A 278 -16.19 42.72 13.73
C LYS A 278 -15.18 43.41 14.66
N ASP A 279 -13.95 42.89 14.74
CA ASP A 279 -12.88 43.44 15.57
C ASP A 279 -11.98 44.47 14.85
N ARG A 280 -12.32 44.89 13.61
CA ARG A 280 -11.61 45.98 12.93
C ARG A 280 -11.95 47.32 13.58
N PRO A 281 -10.98 48.08 14.09
CA PRO A 281 -11.23 49.43 14.60
C PRO A 281 -11.65 50.32 13.45
N LEU A 282 -12.63 51.23 13.73
CA LEU A 282 -13.15 52.27 12.87
C LEU A 282 -12.07 53.28 12.49
#